data_597abb4fb40a84443b0f14fa079ef93e
#
_entry.id   597abb4fb40a84443b0f14fa079ef93e
#
_cell.length_a   1.000
_cell.length_b   1.000
_cell.length_c   1.000
_cell.angle_alpha   90.00
_cell.angle_beta   90.00
_cell.angle_gamma   90.00
#
_symmetry.space_group_name_H-M   'P 1'
#
loop_
_entity.id
_entity.type
_entity.pdbx_description
1 polymer ?
#
loop_
_entity_poly.entity_id
_entity_poly.type
_entity_poly.pdbx_seq_one_letter_code
_entity_poly.pdbx_strand_id
1 'polypeptide(L)'
;MSEIKIINAKKIYHDVAVIENLSVTIPKGSLFTLLGPSGCGKTTLLRMIAGFNSIEGGEFYFDDTKINNMEPSKRNIGMVFQNYAIFPHLTVRDNVAFGLKQKKVPKDELIEQTNKYLELMQIAQYADRKPDKLSGGQQQRVALARALAVNPSVLLMDEPLSNLDAKLRLDMRQAIREIQHEVGITTVYVTHDQEEAMAISDQIAVMKDGVIQQIGRPKELYHKPANEFVATFIGRTNIIPASLEKQADGAYIVFEDGYSLRMPALDQVEEQAIHVSIRPEEFIRDENGPIDGTITDSVYLGLNTEYFIETGFASKLQVSEESTFEEDLKKGDRVRLRINTQKLNVFSEDGSRNLIKGVSHGA
;
A
#
# COMPACT_ATOMS: atom_id res chain seq x y z
N MET A 1 9.02 -17.73 12.72
CA MET A 1 9.02 -16.44 12.00
C MET A 1 10.36 -16.29 11.31
N SER A 2 10.34 -15.93 10.02
CA SER A 2 11.58 -15.80 9.25
C SER A 2 11.63 -14.44 8.55
N GLU A 3 12.81 -13.86 8.43
CA GLU A 3 13.11 -12.79 7.49
C GLU A 3 13.00 -13.33 6.07
N ILE A 4 12.55 -12.50 5.12
CA ILE A 4 12.57 -12.86 3.71
C ILE A 4 13.57 -11.95 3.01
N LYS A 5 14.58 -12.53 2.36
CA LYS A 5 15.54 -11.77 1.57
C LYS A 5 15.49 -12.22 0.13
N ILE A 6 15.31 -11.25 -0.76
CA ILE A 6 15.25 -11.44 -2.22
C ILE A 6 16.35 -10.59 -2.84
N ILE A 7 17.18 -11.19 -3.68
CA ILE A 7 18.33 -10.55 -4.31
C ILE A 7 18.23 -10.76 -5.81
N ASN A 8 18.16 -9.66 -6.57
CA ASN A 8 18.16 -9.63 -8.03
C ASN A 8 17.15 -10.60 -8.67
N ALA A 9 15.92 -10.65 -8.09
CA ALA A 9 14.86 -11.50 -8.60
C ALA A 9 14.57 -11.23 -10.08
N LYS A 10 14.44 -12.30 -10.87
CA LYS A 10 14.07 -12.24 -12.27
C LYS A 10 12.96 -13.21 -12.58
N LYS A 11 11.92 -12.73 -13.31
CA LYS A 11 10.79 -13.53 -13.79
C LYS A 11 10.44 -13.16 -15.21
N ILE A 12 10.42 -14.19 -16.08
CA ILE A 12 10.12 -14.05 -17.51
C ILE A 12 8.91 -14.93 -17.83
N TYR A 13 7.97 -14.40 -18.61
CA TYR A 13 6.86 -15.14 -19.21
C TYR A 13 6.85 -14.89 -20.72
N HIS A 14 6.94 -15.94 -21.52
CA HIS A 14 6.90 -15.85 -23.01
C HIS A 14 7.79 -14.70 -23.54
N ASP A 15 9.06 -14.68 -23.10
CA ASP A 15 10.09 -13.70 -23.49
C ASP A 15 9.86 -12.26 -22.98
N VAL A 16 8.82 -12.03 -22.17
CA VAL A 16 8.58 -10.74 -21.50
C VAL A 16 9.04 -10.81 -20.04
N ALA A 17 9.98 -9.96 -19.67
CA ALA A 17 10.40 -9.82 -18.28
C ALA A 17 9.31 -9.07 -17.49
N VAL A 18 8.68 -9.76 -16.55
CA VAL A 18 7.70 -9.16 -15.61
C VAL A 18 8.40 -8.59 -14.38
N ILE A 19 9.50 -9.22 -13.98
CA ILE A 19 10.44 -8.75 -12.96
C ILE A 19 11.82 -8.95 -13.53
N GLU A 20 12.64 -7.93 -13.61
CA GLU A 20 13.93 -7.99 -14.27
C GLU A 20 15.11 -8.03 -13.28
N ASN A 21 15.08 -7.19 -12.26
CA ASN A 21 16.11 -7.11 -11.23
C ASN A 21 15.54 -6.49 -9.96
N LEU A 22 14.85 -7.30 -9.14
CA LEU A 22 14.21 -6.80 -7.92
C LEU A 22 14.90 -7.36 -6.70
N SER A 23 15.31 -6.45 -5.79
CA SER A 23 15.87 -6.80 -4.49
C SER A 23 15.03 -6.18 -3.38
N VAL A 24 14.72 -6.98 -2.35
CA VAL A 24 13.99 -6.50 -1.18
C VAL A 24 14.28 -7.41 0.03
N THR A 25 14.35 -6.79 1.21
CA THR A 25 14.39 -7.49 2.49
C THR A 25 13.13 -7.18 3.27
N ILE A 26 12.39 -8.22 3.67
CA ILE A 26 11.17 -8.12 4.48
C ILE A 26 11.53 -8.51 5.91
N PRO A 27 11.46 -7.57 6.88
CA PRO A 27 11.87 -7.82 8.25
C PRO A 27 11.03 -8.88 8.93
N LYS A 28 11.67 -9.62 9.83
CA LYS A 28 11.03 -10.64 10.65
C LYS A 28 9.89 -10.06 11.49
N GLY A 29 8.73 -10.70 11.46
CA GLY A 29 7.55 -10.31 12.25
C GLY A 29 6.81 -9.08 11.72
N SER A 30 7.22 -8.49 10.59
CA SER A 30 6.53 -7.34 10.00
C SER A 30 5.35 -7.76 9.12
N LEU A 31 4.36 -6.87 9.02
CA LEU A 31 3.35 -6.87 7.97
C LEU A 31 3.85 -5.98 6.82
N PHE A 32 4.34 -6.63 5.77
CA PHE A 32 4.94 -5.99 4.61
C PHE A 32 4.01 -6.08 3.42
N THR A 33 3.63 -4.95 2.83
CA THR A 33 2.69 -4.91 1.72
C THR A 33 3.39 -4.61 0.39
N LEU A 34 3.08 -5.42 -0.62
CA LEU A 34 3.37 -5.13 -2.02
C LEU A 34 2.18 -4.40 -2.61
N LEU A 35 2.33 -3.13 -2.94
CA LEU A 35 1.29 -2.25 -3.44
C LEU A 35 1.66 -1.73 -4.84
N GLY A 36 0.69 -1.61 -5.75
CA GLY A 36 0.94 -1.06 -7.08
C GLY A 36 -0.21 -1.36 -8.04
N PRO A 37 -0.19 -0.80 -9.25
CA PRO A 37 -1.20 -1.03 -10.28
C PRO A 37 -1.29 -2.51 -10.69
N SER A 38 -2.40 -2.87 -11.34
CA SER A 38 -2.58 -4.23 -11.88
C SER A 38 -1.48 -4.55 -12.89
N GLY A 39 -0.96 -5.78 -12.85
CA GLY A 39 0.09 -6.23 -13.78
C GLY A 39 1.53 -5.84 -13.41
N CYS A 40 1.78 -5.06 -12.35
CA CYS A 40 3.15 -4.64 -11.99
C CYS A 40 4.03 -5.72 -11.32
N GLY A 41 3.57 -6.98 -11.22
CA GLY A 41 4.40 -8.10 -10.73
C GLY A 41 4.19 -8.53 -9.28
N LYS A 42 3.29 -7.92 -8.48
CA LYS A 42 3.05 -8.23 -7.04
C LYS A 42 2.72 -9.70 -6.79
N THR A 43 1.63 -10.18 -7.38
CA THR A 43 1.20 -11.60 -7.27
C THR A 43 2.25 -12.54 -7.84
N THR A 44 2.97 -12.13 -8.88
CA THR A 44 4.09 -12.91 -9.44
C THR A 44 5.19 -13.09 -8.40
N LEU A 45 5.63 -12.02 -7.75
CA LEU A 45 6.64 -12.05 -6.69
C LEU A 45 6.16 -12.88 -5.49
N LEU A 46 4.92 -12.69 -5.05
CA LEU A 46 4.32 -13.48 -3.96
C LEU A 46 4.35 -14.98 -4.29
N ARG A 47 3.99 -15.37 -5.53
CA ARG A 47 3.99 -16.76 -5.97
C ARG A 47 5.41 -17.34 -6.14
N MET A 48 6.41 -16.51 -6.44
CA MET A 48 7.82 -16.93 -6.42
C MET A 48 8.27 -17.24 -4.97
N ILE A 49 7.91 -16.40 -4.00
CA ILE A 49 8.15 -16.64 -2.58
C ILE A 49 7.46 -17.93 -2.13
N ALA A 50 6.22 -18.16 -2.57
CA ALA A 50 5.45 -19.36 -2.26
C ALA A 50 6.00 -20.63 -2.93
N GLY A 51 6.76 -20.50 -4.04
CA GLY A 51 7.26 -21.62 -4.83
C GLY A 51 6.26 -22.13 -5.88
N PHE A 52 5.20 -21.38 -6.16
CA PHE A 52 4.24 -21.71 -7.23
C PHE A 52 4.71 -21.21 -8.61
N ASN A 53 5.61 -20.24 -8.63
CA ASN A 53 6.27 -19.78 -9.83
C ASN A 53 7.76 -20.12 -9.78
N SER A 54 8.32 -20.50 -10.92
CA SER A 54 9.76 -20.66 -11.10
C SER A 54 10.49 -19.32 -10.91
N ILE A 55 11.74 -19.40 -10.53
CA ILE A 55 12.66 -18.27 -10.35
C ILE A 55 13.70 -18.38 -11.45
N GLU A 56 13.64 -17.51 -12.47
CA GLU A 56 14.57 -17.53 -13.60
C GLU A 56 15.93 -16.91 -13.26
N GLY A 57 15.96 -16.03 -12.23
CA GLY A 57 17.21 -15.43 -11.76
C GLY A 57 17.09 -14.88 -10.35
N GLY A 58 18.23 -14.63 -9.73
CA GLY A 58 18.30 -14.12 -8.37
C GLY A 58 18.23 -15.19 -7.28
N GLU A 59 18.20 -14.76 -6.05
CA GLU A 59 18.24 -15.62 -4.89
C GLU A 59 17.16 -15.24 -3.87
N PHE A 60 16.47 -16.25 -3.32
CA PHE A 60 15.42 -16.10 -2.33
C PHE A 60 15.80 -16.88 -1.06
N TYR A 61 15.67 -16.24 0.08
CA TYR A 61 16.02 -16.80 1.37
C TYR A 61 14.90 -16.61 2.40
N PHE A 62 14.74 -17.61 3.26
CA PHE A 62 14.07 -17.49 4.55
C PHE A 62 15.16 -17.62 5.63
N ASP A 63 15.41 -16.53 6.36
CA ASP A 63 16.62 -16.37 7.19
C ASP A 63 17.87 -16.71 6.35
N ASP A 64 18.68 -17.67 6.76
CA ASP A 64 19.88 -18.13 6.03
C ASP A 64 19.60 -19.26 5.03
N THR A 65 18.35 -19.72 4.92
CA THR A 65 17.98 -20.86 4.08
C THR A 65 17.57 -20.42 2.69
N LYS A 66 18.34 -20.80 1.66
CA LYS A 66 17.98 -20.55 0.25
C LYS A 66 16.81 -21.43 -0.18
N ILE A 67 15.74 -20.81 -0.69
CA ILE A 67 14.49 -21.49 -1.02
C ILE A 67 14.21 -21.65 -2.51
N ASN A 68 15.13 -21.24 -3.40
CA ASN A 68 14.92 -21.26 -4.85
C ASN A 68 14.39 -22.59 -5.37
N ASN A 69 15.01 -23.71 -4.98
CA ASN A 69 14.68 -25.07 -5.44
C ASN A 69 13.84 -25.85 -4.41
N MET A 70 13.34 -25.17 -3.36
CA MET A 70 12.52 -25.80 -2.35
C MET A 70 11.06 -25.88 -2.82
N GLU A 71 10.49 -27.09 -2.79
CA GLU A 71 9.08 -27.31 -3.12
C GLU A 71 8.16 -26.49 -2.18
N PRO A 72 7.00 -26.01 -2.65
CA PRO A 72 6.07 -25.22 -1.81
C PRO A 72 5.71 -25.88 -0.48
N SER A 73 5.50 -27.19 -0.48
CA SER A 73 5.14 -27.98 0.70
C SER A 73 6.22 -27.98 1.79
N LYS A 74 7.48 -27.72 1.42
CA LYS A 74 8.64 -27.72 2.33
C LYS A 74 9.02 -26.32 2.81
N ARG A 75 8.42 -25.24 2.26
CA ARG A 75 8.75 -23.85 2.63
C ARG A 75 8.17 -23.40 3.95
N ASN A 76 7.35 -24.22 4.60
CA ASN A 76 6.66 -23.92 5.88
C ASN A 76 5.95 -22.56 5.86
N ILE A 77 5.18 -22.30 4.80
CA ILE A 77 4.38 -21.09 4.61
C ILE A 77 2.90 -21.34 4.84
N GLY A 78 2.18 -20.31 5.31
CA GLY A 78 0.73 -20.21 5.21
C GLY A 78 0.36 -19.33 4.01
N MET A 79 -0.70 -19.67 3.30
CA MET A 79 -1.16 -18.83 2.19
C MET A 79 -2.67 -18.65 2.21
N VAL A 80 -3.11 -17.40 2.03
CA VAL A 80 -4.49 -17.00 1.82
C VAL A 80 -4.60 -16.48 0.40
N PHE A 81 -5.46 -17.12 -0.40
CA PHE A 81 -5.71 -16.77 -1.79
C PHE A 81 -6.86 -15.77 -1.90
N GLN A 82 -6.93 -15.07 -3.01
CA GLN A 82 -7.98 -14.10 -3.33
C GLN A 82 -9.40 -14.69 -3.24
N ASN A 83 -9.58 -15.95 -3.63
CA ASN A 83 -10.85 -16.68 -3.55
C ASN A 83 -10.97 -17.55 -2.29
N TYR A 84 -10.13 -17.27 -1.26
CA TYR A 84 -10.02 -18.02 0.02
C TYR A 84 -9.62 -19.49 -0.13
N ALA A 85 -9.91 -20.14 -1.25
CA ALA A 85 -9.61 -21.54 -1.59
C ALA A 85 -9.99 -22.53 -0.46
N ILE A 86 -11.07 -22.26 0.29
CA ILE A 86 -11.56 -23.17 1.33
C ILE A 86 -12.21 -24.40 0.72
N PHE A 87 -12.14 -25.53 1.42
CA PHE A 87 -12.71 -26.79 0.95
C PHE A 87 -14.22 -26.84 1.19
N PRO A 88 -15.08 -26.78 0.14
CA PRO A 88 -16.52 -26.62 0.32
C PRO A 88 -17.19 -27.86 0.90
N HIS A 89 -16.60 -29.02 0.78
CA HIS A 89 -17.12 -30.31 1.28
C HIS A 89 -16.78 -30.59 2.75
N LEU A 90 -15.81 -29.81 3.33
CA LEU A 90 -15.38 -29.93 4.72
C LEU A 90 -16.10 -28.91 5.61
N THR A 91 -16.24 -29.23 6.90
CA THR A 91 -16.68 -28.27 7.91
C THR A 91 -15.63 -27.18 8.14
N VAL A 92 -15.98 -26.11 8.86
CA VAL A 92 -15.02 -25.08 9.30
C VAL A 92 -13.88 -25.70 10.11
N ARG A 93 -14.21 -26.54 11.09
CA ARG A 93 -13.25 -27.30 11.90
C ARG A 93 -12.31 -28.14 11.03
N ASP A 94 -12.85 -28.89 10.09
CA ASP A 94 -12.04 -29.75 9.22
C ASP A 94 -11.18 -28.97 8.24
N ASN A 95 -11.63 -27.79 7.78
CA ASN A 95 -10.82 -26.86 7.00
C ASN A 95 -9.60 -26.40 7.80
N VAL A 96 -9.79 -25.95 9.04
CA VAL A 96 -8.69 -25.48 9.92
C VAL A 96 -7.73 -26.62 10.25
N ALA A 97 -8.28 -27.82 10.55
CA ALA A 97 -7.50 -29.00 10.89
C ALA A 97 -6.77 -29.64 9.69
N PHE A 98 -7.11 -29.28 8.46
CA PHE A 98 -6.66 -29.98 7.26
C PHE A 98 -5.13 -30.07 7.17
N GLY A 99 -4.44 -28.96 7.30
CA GLY A 99 -2.97 -28.91 7.21
C GLY A 99 -2.29 -29.70 8.34
N LEU A 100 -2.86 -29.67 9.54
CA LEU A 100 -2.36 -30.44 10.70
C LEU A 100 -2.50 -31.96 10.45
N LYS A 101 -3.64 -32.39 9.85
CA LYS A 101 -3.84 -33.78 9.43
C LYS A 101 -2.80 -34.23 8.40
N GLN A 102 -2.49 -33.37 7.42
CA GLN A 102 -1.44 -33.68 6.41
C GLN A 102 -0.04 -33.78 7.01
N LYS A 103 0.26 -32.94 8.03
CA LYS A 103 1.53 -33.00 8.79
C LYS A 103 1.56 -34.18 9.78
N LYS A 104 0.47 -34.98 9.89
CA LYS A 104 0.32 -36.12 10.81
C LYS A 104 0.57 -35.71 12.27
N VAL A 105 0.11 -34.55 12.67
CA VAL A 105 0.18 -34.06 14.05
C VAL A 105 -0.59 -34.98 14.98
N PRO A 106 -0.12 -35.29 16.20
CA PRO A 106 -0.84 -36.10 17.18
C PRO A 106 -2.26 -35.58 17.45
N LYS A 107 -3.19 -36.48 17.71
CA LYS A 107 -4.64 -36.14 17.79
C LYS A 107 -4.95 -35.06 18.84
N ASP A 108 -4.31 -35.12 19.99
CA ASP A 108 -4.58 -34.18 21.09
C ASP A 108 -4.06 -32.77 20.71
N GLU A 109 -2.86 -32.67 20.16
CA GLU A 109 -2.26 -31.44 19.65
C GLU A 109 -3.08 -30.87 18.47
N LEU A 110 -3.56 -31.74 17.56
CA LEU A 110 -4.43 -31.34 16.45
C LEU A 110 -5.72 -30.66 16.95
N ILE A 111 -6.36 -31.27 17.97
CA ILE A 111 -7.59 -30.72 18.57
C ILE A 111 -7.29 -29.36 19.23
N GLU A 112 -6.24 -29.30 20.03
CA GLU A 112 -5.82 -28.10 20.74
C GLU A 112 -5.54 -26.94 19.75
N GLN A 113 -4.67 -27.16 18.76
CA GLN A 113 -4.33 -26.14 17.75
C GLN A 113 -5.56 -25.74 16.93
N THR A 114 -6.40 -26.68 16.52
CA THR A 114 -7.62 -26.36 15.77
C THR A 114 -8.53 -25.46 16.59
N ASN A 115 -8.81 -25.79 17.84
CA ASN A 115 -9.65 -24.98 18.71
C ASN A 115 -9.05 -23.58 18.98
N LYS A 116 -7.74 -23.50 19.25
CA LYS A 116 -7.03 -22.25 19.42
C LYS A 116 -7.29 -21.29 18.25
N TYR A 117 -7.12 -21.74 16.99
CA TYR A 117 -7.31 -20.86 15.85
C TYR A 117 -8.78 -20.62 15.50
N LEU A 118 -9.72 -21.52 15.86
CA LEU A 118 -11.15 -21.24 15.78
C LEU A 118 -11.56 -20.11 16.74
N GLU A 119 -11.01 -20.09 17.95
CA GLU A 119 -11.26 -19.06 18.95
C GLU A 119 -10.60 -17.75 18.56
N LEU A 120 -9.31 -17.76 18.19
CA LEU A 120 -8.58 -16.58 17.76
C LEU A 120 -9.26 -15.85 16.60
N MET A 121 -9.83 -16.61 15.65
CA MET A 121 -10.58 -16.05 14.52
C MET A 121 -12.05 -15.75 14.83
N GLN A 122 -12.52 -16.02 16.05
CA GLN A 122 -13.92 -15.83 16.46
C GLN A 122 -14.93 -16.60 15.57
N ILE A 123 -14.59 -17.82 15.17
CA ILE A 123 -15.41 -18.70 14.33
C ILE A 123 -15.75 -20.04 15.00
N ALA A 124 -15.45 -20.20 16.28
CA ALA A 124 -15.71 -21.44 17.02
C ALA A 124 -17.19 -21.86 17.00
N GLN A 125 -18.13 -20.90 17.06
CA GLN A 125 -19.57 -21.13 16.99
C GLN A 125 -20.04 -21.65 15.62
N TYR A 126 -19.18 -21.59 14.60
CA TYR A 126 -19.48 -22.09 13.25
C TYR A 126 -18.71 -23.36 12.91
N ALA A 127 -17.99 -23.97 13.88
CA ALA A 127 -17.04 -25.06 13.68
C ALA A 127 -17.60 -26.23 12.87
N ASP A 128 -18.86 -26.56 13.08
CA ASP A 128 -19.53 -27.72 12.44
C ASP A 128 -20.33 -27.35 11.18
N ARG A 129 -20.31 -26.05 10.78
CA ARG A 129 -20.93 -25.59 9.53
C ARG A 129 -19.99 -25.80 8.34
N LYS A 130 -20.60 -25.91 7.14
CA LYS A 130 -19.88 -25.88 5.87
C LYS A 130 -19.75 -24.45 5.36
N PRO A 131 -18.76 -24.16 4.50
CA PRO A 131 -18.48 -22.82 3.97
C PRO A 131 -19.67 -22.14 3.26
N ASP A 132 -20.54 -22.88 2.62
CA ASP A 132 -21.74 -22.37 1.94
C ASP A 132 -22.75 -21.70 2.89
N LYS A 133 -22.63 -21.94 4.20
CA LYS A 133 -23.47 -21.36 5.25
C LYS A 133 -22.80 -20.16 5.95
N LEU A 134 -21.70 -19.62 5.40
CA LEU A 134 -20.89 -18.55 5.97
C LEU A 134 -20.92 -17.29 5.10
N SER A 135 -20.86 -16.12 5.73
CA SER A 135 -20.61 -14.87 5.03
C SER A 135 -19.17 -14.82 4.47
N GLY A 136 -18.89 -13.93 3.50
CA GLY A 136 -17.56 -13.75 2.93
C GLY A 136 -16.48 -13.50 3.98
N GLY A 137 -16.72 -12.64 4.97
CA GLY A 137 -15.77 -12.38 6.06
C GLY A 137 -15.57 -13.59 6.98
N GLN A 138 -16.61 -14.40 7.22
CA GLN A 138 -16.45 -15.65 7.96
C GLN A 138 -15.63 -16.66 7.17
N GLN A 139 -15.84 -16.77 5.86
CA GLN A 139 -15.02 -17.62 4.97
C GLN A 139 -13.55 -17.18 4.98
N GLN A 140 -13.30 -15.90 4.94
CA GLN A 140 -11.93 -15.36 5.01
C GLN A 140 -11.26 -15.69 6.35
N ARG A 141 -11.97 -15.55 7.48
CA ARG A 141 -11.47 -15.97 8.81
C ARG A 141 -11.15 -17.47 8.85
N VAL A 142 -11.93 -18.31 8.18
CA VAL A 142 -11.63 -19.75 8.03
C VAL A 142 -10.35 -19.96 7.23
N ALA A 143 -10.15 -19.23 6.11
CA ALA A 143 -8.94 -19.34 5.30
C ALA A 143 -7.70 -18.90 6.09
N LEU A 144 -7.81 -17.82 6.87
CA LEU A 144 -6.74 -17.32 7.72
C LEU A 144 -6.42 -18.31 8.87
N ALA A 145 -7.46 -18.83 9.56
CA ALA A 145 -7.29 -19.87 10.58
C ALA A 145 -6.56 -21.10 10.03
N ARG A 146 -6.97 -21.59 8.85
CA ARG A 146 -6.34 -22.73 8.17
C ARG A 146 -4.87 -22.47 7.84
N ALA A 147 -4.56 -21.26 7.35
CA ALA A 147 -3.19 -20.89 6.99
C ALA A 147 -2.26 -20.80 8.22
N LEU A 148 -2.78 -20.32 9.35
CA LEU A 148 -2.03 -20.14 10.59
C LEU A 148 -1.95 -21.40 11.47
N ALA A 149 -2.96 -22.30 11.39
CA ALA A 149 -3.03 -23.50 12.23
C ALA A 149 -1.79 -24.41 12.10
N VAL A 150 -1.16 -24.42 10.92
CA VAL A 150 0.06 -25.23 10.68
C VAL A 150 1.34 -24.63 11.25
N ASN A 151 1.24 -23.51 11.99
CA ASN A 151 2.33 -22.77 12.58
C ASN A 151 3.43 -22.41 11.56
N PRO A 152 3.08 -21.63 10.50
CA PRO A 152 4.02 -21.30 9.43
C PRO A 152 5.08 -20.31 9.89
N SER A 153 6.24 -20.27 9.17
CA SER A 153 7.30 -19.27 9.37
C SER A 153 6.93 -17.92 8.76
N VAL A 154 6.16 -17.96 7.65
CA VAL A 154 5.76 -16.82 6.85
C VAL A 154 4.29 -16.98 6.43
N LEU A 155 3.52 -15.90 6.45
CA LEU A 155 2.17 -15.82 5.96
C LEU A 155 2.14 -14.98 4.67
N LEU A 156 1.55 -15.54 3.61
CA LEU A 156 1.40 -14.89 2.32
C LEU A 156 -0.09 -14.65 2.05
N MET A 157 -0.45 -13.43 1.66
CA MET A 157 -1.85 -13.07 1.35
C MET A 157 -1.94 -12.41 -0.02
N ASP A 158 -2.68 -13.03 -0.93
CA ASP A 158 -2.89 -12.56 -2.31
C ASP A 158 -4.27 -11.92 -2.43
N GLU A 159 -4.35 -10.59 -2.34
CA GLU A 159 -5.59 -9.77 -2.39
C GLU A 159 -6.75 -10.31 -1.53
N PRO A 160 -6.54 -10.57 -0.24
CA PRO A 160 -7.51 -11.34 0.57
C PRO A 160 -8.83 -10.60 0.82
N LEU A 161 -8.91 -9.29 0.61
CA LEU A 161 -10.10 -8.48 0.88
C LEU A 161 -10.89 -8.10 -0.38
N SER A 162 -10.41 -8.45 -1.57
CA SER A 162 -10.99 -8.01 -2.85
C SER A 162 -12.44 -8.44 -3.07
N ASN A 163 -12.86 -9.56 -2.47
CA ASN A 163 -14.20 -10.13 -2.64
C ASN A 163 -15.21 -9.71 -1.54
N LEU A 164 -14.85 -8.74 -0.70
CA LEU A 164 -15.71 -8.25 0.39
C LEU A 164 -16.33 -6.89 0.06
N ASP A 165 -17.54 -6.66 0.59
CA ASP A 165 -18.14 -5.32 0.57
C ASP A 165 -17.35 -4.32 1.43
N ALA A 166 -17.59 -3.01 1.21
CA ALA A 166 -16.80 -1.93 1.81
C ALA A 166 -16.81 -1.97 3.36
N LYS A 167 -17.97 -2.25 3.98
CA LYS A 167 -18.07 -2.29 5.45
C LYS A 167 -17.29 -3.46 6.03
N LEU A 168 -17.51 -4.64 5.47
CA LEU A 168 -16.84 -5.86 5.92
C LEU A 168 -15.33 -5.80 5.69
N ARG A 169 -14.90 -5.09 4.63
CA ARG A 169 -13.48 -4.86 4.35
C ARG A 169 -12.81 -4.04 5.45
N LEU A 170 -13.46 -2.99 5.96
CA LEU A 170 -12.95 -2.19 7.09
C LEU A 170 -12.75 -3.05 8.35
N ASP A 171 -13.76 -3.84 8.73
CA ASP A 171 -13.69 -4.71 9.90
C ASP A 171 -12.56 -5.77 9.75
N MET A 172 -12.41 -6.30 8.53
CA MET A 172 -11.39 -7.31 8.27
C MET A 172 -9.97 -6.75 8.19
N ARG A 173 -9.78 -5.50 7.74
CA ARG A 173 -8.47 -4.81 7.80
C ARG A 173 -7.96 -4.78 9.25
N GLN A 174 -8.80 -4.34 10.18
CA GLN A 174 -8.47 -4.29 11.60
C GLN A 174 -8.17 -5.70 12.15
N ALA A 175 -9.04 -6.66 11.88
CA ALA A 175 -8.86 -8.04 12.34
C ALA A 175 -7.55 -8.69 11.86
N ILE A 176 -7.18 -8.51 10.58
CA ILE A 176 -5.92 -9.01 10.02
C ILE A 176 -4.73 -8.40 10.75
N ARG A 177 -4.74 -7.09 10.99
CA ARG A 177 -3.67 -6.39 11.71
C ARG A 177 -3.53 -6.89 13.14
N GLU A 178 -4.63 -6.98 13.89
CA GLU A 178 -4.64 -7.46 15.27
C GLU A 178 -4.10 -8.90 15.36
N ILE A 179 -4.58 -9.79 14.51
CA ILE A 179 -4.15 -11.20 14.46
C ILE A 179 -2.67 -11.30 14.11
N GLN A 180 -2.21 -10.54 13.11
CA GLN A 180 -0.80 -10.56 12.72
C GLN A 180 0.09 -10.08 13.86
N HIS A 181 -0.30 -9.01 14.57
CA HIS A 181 0.43 -8.52 15.75
C HIS A 181 0.42 -9.52 16.90
N GLU A 182 -0.71 -10.17 17.20
CA GLU A 182 -0.83 -11.16 18.25
C GLU A 182 0.03 -12.39 17.98
N VAL A 183 0.02 -12.89 16.74
CA VAL A 183 0.82 -14.03 16.31
C VAL A 183 2.27 -13.63 16.07
N GLY A 184 2.52 -12.37 15.71
CA GLY A 184 3.85 -11.81 15.41
C GLY A 184 4.50 -12.36 14.14
N ILE A 185 3.74 -13.00 13.24
CA ILE A 185 4.27 -13.70 12.05
C ILE A 185 4.69 -12.70 10.95
N THR A 186 5.81 -13.01 10.27
CA THR A 186 6.21 -12.29 9.06
C THR A 186 5.15 -12.48 7.98
N THR A 187 4.56 -11.38 7.52
CA THR A 187 3.44 -11.42 6.57
C THR A 187 3.77 -10.62 5.32
N VAL A 188 3.58 -11.24 4.15
CA VAL A 188 3.60 -10.53 2.85
C VAL A 188 2.17 -10.41 2.37
N TYR A 189 1.72 -9.18 2.22
CA TYR A 189 0.36 -8.84 1.81
C TYR A 189 0.39 -8.21 0.43
N VAL A 190 -0.42 -8.70 -0.50
CA VAL A 190 -0.58 -8.10 -1.84
C VAL A 190 -1.92 -7.42 -1.92
N THR A 191 -1.94 -6.19 -2.36
CA THR A 191 -3.16 -5.45 -2.69
C THR A 191 -2.91 -4.40 -3.77
N HIS A 192 -3.96 -3.96 -4.43
CA HIS A 192 -3.98 -2.75 -5.27
C HIS A 192 -4.74 -1.60 -4.58
N ASP A 193 -5.32 -1.84 -3.40
CA ASP A 193 -6.05 -0.85 -2.60
C ASP A 193 -5.09 -0.11 -1.66
N GLN A 194 -4.96 1.21 -1.88
CA GLN A 194 -4.07 2.07 -1.12
C GLN A 194 -4.52 2.20 0.34
N GLU A 195 -5.84 2.29 0.58
CA GLU A 195 -6.37 2.42 1.93
C GLU A 195 -6.09 1.16 2.76
N GLU A 196 -6.19 -0.04 2.14
CA GLU A 196 -5.78 -1.28 2.79
C GLU A 196 -4.32 -1.23 3.20
N ALA A 197 -3.43 -0.94 2.23
CA ALA A 197 -2.00 -0.89 2.48
C ALA A 197 -1.64 0.11 3.57
N MET A 198 -2.20 1.34 3.49
CA MET A 198 -1.93 2.41 4.47
C MET A 198 -2.43 2.08 5.89
N ALA A 199 -3.54 1.34 6.00
CA ALA A 199 -4.18 1.04 7.29
C ALA A 199 -3.50 -0.11 8.06
N ILE A 200 -3.00 -1.14 7.34
CA ILE A 200 -2.55 -2.37 8.00
C ILE A 200 -1.03 -2.54 8.07
N SER A 201 -0.27 -1.89 7.19
CA SER A 201 1.14 -2.24 6.97
C SER A 201 2.11 -1.56 7.94
N ASP A 202 3.16 -2.28 8.31
CA ASP A 202 4.35 -1.69 8.95
C ASP A 202 5.23 -1.02 7.89
N GLN A 203 5.37 -1.66 6.72
CA GLN A 203 6.09 -1.17 5.56
C GLN A 203 5.34 -1.53 4.28
N ILE A 204 5.45 -0.65 3.28
CA ILE A 204 4.86 -0.83 1.96
C ILE A 204 5.97 -0.68 0.91
N ALA A 205 6.06 -1.63 -0.01
CA ALA A 205 6.81 -1.49 -1.25
C ALA A 205 5.85 -1.09 -2.38
N VAL A 206 6.01 0.12 -2.89
CA VAL A 206 5.25 0.61 -4.06
C VAL A 206 5.94 0.11 -5.31
N MET A 207 5.21 -0.68 -6.11
CA MET A 207 5.73 -1.31 -7.33
C MET A 207 5.12 -0.70 -8.59
N LYS A 208 5.95 -0.53 -9.63
CA LYS A 208 5.54 -0.18 -10.99
C LYS A 208 6.40 -0.96 -11.99
N ASP A 209 5.78 -1.60 -12.98
CA ASP A 209 6.46 -2.27 -14.10
C ASP A 209 7.60 -3.21 -13.65
N GLY A 210 7.34 -4.04 -12.64
CA GLY A 210 8.32 -5.01 -12.12
C GLY A 210 9.41 -4.43 -11.21
N VAL A 211 9.38 -3.12 -10.94
CA VAL A 211 10.39 -2.41 -10.15
C VAL A 211 9.77 -1.82 -8.88
N ILE A 212 10.49 -1.88 -7.77
CA ILE A 212 10.12 -1.17 -6.55
C ILE A 212 10.52 0.29 -6.69
N GLN A 213 9.54 1.18 -6.61
CA GLN A 213 9.74 2.63 -6.70
C GLN A 213 10.16 3.24 -5.37
N GLN A 214 9.59 2.74 -4.28
CA GLN A 214 9.92 3.16 -2.91
C GLN A 214 9.48 2.10 -1.92
N ILE A 215 10.26 1.94 -0.84
CA ILE A 215 9.87 1.20 0.37
C ILE A 215 9.85 2.19 1.52
N GLY A 216 8.81 2.15 2.34
CA GLY A 216 8.71 3.01 3.52
C GLY A 216 7.50 2.70 4.37
N ARG A 217 7.42 3.36 5.51
CA ARG A 217 6.22 3.35 6.34
C ARG A 217 5.09 4.12 5.64
N PRO A 218 3.80 3.81 5.92
CA PRO A 218 2.67 4.51 5.31
C PRO A 218 2.81 6.04 5.30
N LYS A 219 3.12 6.64 6.44
CA LYS A 219 3.30 8.10 6.56
C LYS A 219 4.45 8.64 5.72
N GLU A 220 5.53 7.89 5.57
CA GLU A 220 6.69 8.29 4.76
C GLU A 220 6.33 8.34 3.28
N LEU A 221 5.65 7.31 2.78
CA LEU A 221 5.19 7.24 1.39
C LEU A 221 4.23 8.38 1.04
N TYR A 222 3.35 8.75 1.96
CA TYR A 222 2.37 9.81 1.76
C TYR A 222 3.00 11.21 1.76
N HIS A 223 3.86 11.49 2.76
CA HIS A 223 4.42 12.83 2.95
C HIS A 223 5.76 13.06 2.23
N LYS A 224 6.51 11.99 1.95
CA LYS A 224 7.85 12.04 1.35
C LYS A 224 7.97 11.05 0.19
N PRO A 225 7.14 11.16 -0.85
CA PRO A 225 7.24 10.29 -2.02
C PRO A 225 8.58 10.48 -2.71
N ALA A 226 9.22 9.37 -3.13
CA ALA A 226 10.53 9.40 -3.77
C ALA A 226 10.48 9.99 -5.19
N ASN A 227 9.37 9.84 -5.89
CA ASN A 227 9.15 10.34 -7.24
C ASN A 227 7.67 10.71 -7.45
N GLU A 228 7.38 11.33 -8.59
CA GLU A 228 6.03 11.77 -8.94
C GLU A 228 5.03 10.62 -9.06
N PHE A 229 5.48 9.44 -9.55
CA PHE A 229 4.63 8.26 -9.59
C PHE A 229 4.14 7.86 -8.20
N VAL A 230 5.02 7.79 -7.21
CA VAL A 230 4.62 7.46 -5.83
C VAL A 230 3.68 8.52 -5.27
N ALA A 231 3.95 9.82 -5.54
CA ALA A 231 3.10 10.92 -5.09
C ALA A 231 1.68 10.84 -5.64
N THR A 232 1.55 10.52 -6.93
CA THR A 232 0.25 10.44 -7.64
C THR A 232 -0.46 9.11 -7.39
N PHE A 233 0.30 8.04 -7.15
CA PHE A 233 -0.25 6.73 -6.86
C PHE A 233 -0.71 6.61 -5.40
N ILE A 234 -0.02 7.22 -4.43
CA ILE A 234 -0.38 7.20 -3.01
C ILE A 234 -1.21 8.44 -2.66
N GLY A 235 -2.54 8.29 -2.75
CA GLY A 235 -3.48 9.39 -2.53
C GLY A 235 -3.54 10.36 -3.72
N ARG A 236 -4.29 11.43 -3.54
CA ARG A 236 -4.45 12.48 -4.57
C ARG A 236 -3.43 13.58 -4.35
N THR A 237 -2.97 14.19 -5.44
CA THR A 237 -2.08 15.34 -5.38
C THR A 237 -2.24 16.21 -6.63
N ASN A 238 -2.06 17.51 -6.49
CA ASN A 238 -1.91 18.41 -7.62
C ASN A 238 -0.44 18.41 -8.05
N ILE A 239 -0.18 18.15 -9.32
CA ILE A 239 1.14 18.29 -9.93
C ILE A 239 1.13 19.56 -10.78
N ILE A 240 1.94 20.53 -10.40
CA ILE A 240 1.95 21.86 -10.99
C ILE A 240 3.35 22.12 -11.56
N PRO A 241 3.48 22.36 -12.88
CA PRO A 241 4.73 22.80 -13.47
C PRO A 241 5.16 24.16 -12.89
N ALA A 242 6.45 24.30 -12.62
CA ALA A 242 7.05 25.53 -12.09
C ALA A 242 8.54 25.59 -12.46
N SER A 243 9.20 26.70 -12.17
CA SER A 243 10.65 26.84 -12.24
C SER A 243 11.25 27.00 -10.86
N LEU A 244 12.44 26.43 -10.67
CA LEU A 244 13.29 26.70 -9.52
C LEU A 244 14.29 27.77 -9.92
N GLU A 245 14.21 28.92 -9.26
CA GLU A 245 15.04 30.07 -9.53
C GLU A 245 15.86 30.48 -8.29
N LYS A 246 17.03 31.07 -8.51
CA LYS A 246 17.87 31.63 -7.44
C LYS A 246 17.71 33.13 -7.36
N GLN A 247 17.38 33.61 -6.17
CA GLN A 247 17.39 35.03 -5.84
C GLN A 247 18.47 35.31 -4.80
N ALA A 248 18.69 36.60 -4.44
CA ALA A 248 19.77 37.01 -3.56
C ALA A 248 19.75 36.33 -2.17
N ASP A 249 18.57 35.94 -1.70
CA ASP A 249 18.33 35.31 -0.39
C ASP A 249 18.05 33.79 -0.45
N GLY A 250 18.12 33.18 -1.66
CA GLY A 250 18.06 31.73 -1.86
C GLY A 250 17.14 31.26 -2.96
N ALA A 251 16.67 30.01 -2.85
CA ALA A 251 15.85 29.33 -3.88
C ALA A 251 14.36 29.67 -3.77
N TYR A 252 13.75 29.90 -4.91
CA TYR A 252 12.33 30.17 -5.08
C TYR A 252 11.70 29.21 -6.08
N ILE A 253 10.51 28.71 -5.76
CA ILE A 253 9.60 28.08 -6.71
C ILE A 253 8.80 29.21 -7.35
N VAL A 254 8.86 29.34 -8.67
CA VAL A 254 8.14 30.35 -9.45
C VAL A 254 7.13 29.68 -10.35
N PHE A 255 5.85 30.00 -10.16
CA PHE A 255 4.73 29.48 -10.95
C PHE A 255 4.50 30.33 -12.20
N GLU A 256 3.72 29.82 -13.15
CA GLU A 256 3.50 30.44 -14.47
C GLU A 256 2.92 31.87 -14.38
N ASP A 257 2.08 32.15 -13.38
CA ASP A 257 1.49 33.49 -13.15
C ASP A 257 2.41 34.47 -12.42
N GLY A 258 3.63 34.05 -12.09
CA GLY A 258 4.61 34.83 -11.33
C GLY A 258 4.48 34.71 -9.81
N TYR A 259 3.52 33.96 -9.29
CA TYR A 259 3.49 33.64 -7.85
C TYR A 259 4.75 32.87 -7.46
N SER A 260 5.40 33.27 -6.38
CA SER A 260 6.65 32.67 -5.96
C SER A 260 6.66 32.30 -4.48
N LEU A 261 7.35 31.19 -4.17
CA LEU A 261 7.50 30.63 -2.81
C LEU A 261 8.97 30.44 -2.47
N ARG A 262 9.43 31.04 -1.37
CA ARG A 262 10.77 30.78 -0.83
C ARG A 262 10.88 29.36 -0.31
N MET A 263 11.88 28.58 -0.78
CA MET A 263 12.10 27.18 -0.40
C MET A 263 13.52 26.92 0.09
N PRO A 264 13.83 27.15 1.37
CA PRO A 264 15.17 26.94 1.93
C PRO A 264 15.72 25.52 1.73
N ALA A 265 14.83 24.52 1.67
CA ALA A 265 15.21 23.12 1.43
C ALA A 265 15.88 22.90 0.07
N LEU A 266 15.66 23.82 -0.90
CA LEU A 266 16.18 23.76 -2.27
C LEU A 266 17.37 24.70 -2.51
N ASP A 267 17.93 25.37 -1.50
CA ASP A 267 19.04 26.33 -1.64
C ASP A 267 20.28 25.71 -2.28
N GLN A 268 20.46 24.41 -2.19
CA GLN A 268 21.60 23.69 -2.78
C GLN A 268 21.27 23.01 -4.12
N VAL A 269 20.04 23.15 -4.62
CA VAL A 269 19.60 22.58 -5.90
C VAL A 269 19.81 23.62 -6.98
N GLU A 270 20.29 23.23 -8.16
CA GLU A 270 20.47 24.11 -9.31
C GLU A 270 19.14 24.55 -9.90
N GLU A 271 19.13 25.71 -10.57
CA GLU A 271 17.97 26.23 -11.31
C GLU A 271 17.55 25.24 -12.40
N GLN A 272 16.27 24.92 -12.46
CA GLN A 272 15.71 23.97 -13.43
C GLN A 272 14.18 24.07 -13.50
N ALA A 273 13.59 23.50 -14.54
CA ALA A 273 12.16 23.19 -14.55
C ALA A 273 11.86 22.10 -13.50
N ILE A 274 10.74 22.22 -12.83
CA ILE A 274 10.33 21.33 -11.72
C ILE A 274 8.83 21.04 -11.77
N HIS A 275 8.42 19.94 -11.11
CA HIS A 275 7.05 19.69 -10.79
C HIS A 275 6.82 19.84 -9.28
N VAL A 276 5.84 20.65 -8.91
CA VAL A 276 5.46 20.87 -7.50
C VAL A 276 4.25 20.00 -7.19
N SER A 277 4.38 19.12 -6.23
CA SER A 277 3.30 18.24 -5.76
C SER A 277 2.72 18.79 -4.46
N ILE A 278 1.43 19.12 -4.49
CA ILE A 278 0.70 19.67 -3.34
C ILE A 278 -0.58 18.87 -3.13
N ARG A 279 -0.75 18.30 -1.94
CA ARG A 279 -1.96 17.56 -1.59
C ARG A 279 -3.17 18.50 -1.56
N PRO A 280 -4.38 18.03 -1.91
CA PRO A 280 -5.59 18.86 -1.90
C PRO A 280 -5.87 19.54 -0.55
N GLU A 281 -5.57 18.88 0.56
CA GLU A 281 -5.74 19.38 1.91
C GLU A 281 -4.67 20.39 2.36
N GLU A 282 -3.61 20.57 1.59
CA GLU A 282 -2.54 21.53 1.90
C GLU A 282 -2.74 22.90 1.23
N PHE A 283 -3.82 23.05 0.44
CA PHE A 283 -4.35 24.35 0.06
C PHE A 283 -5.34 24.81 1.11
N ILE A 284 -5.05 25.92 1.75
CA ILE A 284 -5.83 26.46 2.87
C ILE A 284 -6.53 27.73 2.36
N ARG A 285 -7.84 27.80 2.53
CA ARG A 285 -8.61 29.02 2.25
C ARG A 285 -8.23 30.08 3.28
N ASP A 286 -7.88 31.26 2.80
CA ASP A 286 -7.43 32.39 3.63
C ASP A 286 -7.78 33.70 2.90
N GLU A 287 -8.56 34.55 3.55
CA GLU A 287 -8.98 35.84 2.96
C GLU A 287 -7.80 36.74 2.52
N ASN A 288 -6.65 36.59 3.19
CA ASN A 288 -5.41 37.27 2.86
C ASN A 288 -4.44 36.40 2.02
N GLY A 289 -4.92 35.23 1.55
CA GLY A 289 -4.10 34.32 0.77
C GLY A 289 -3.60 34.97 -0.52
N PRO A 290 -2.38 34.66 -0.96
CA PRO A 290 -1.78 35.27 -2.13
C PRO A 290 -2.28 34.70 -3.46
N ILE A 291 -3.02 33.58 -3.45
CA ILE A 291 -3.48 32.89 -4.65
C ILE A 291 -4.96 33.18 -4.83
N ASP A 292 -5.30 33.93 -5.88
CA ASP A 292 -6.68 34.16 -6.28
C ASP A 292 -7.19 32.97 -7.11
N GLY A 293 -8.40 32.49 -6.82
CA GLY A 293 -9.01 31.38 -7.54
C GLY A 293 -10.51 31.55 -7.74
N THR A 294 -11.05 30.84 -8.73
CA THR A 294 -12.48 30.78 -9.00
C THR A 294 -12.93 29.32 -8.95
N ILE A 295 -13.97 29.02 -8.20
CA ILE A 295 -14.54 27.67 -8.09
C ILE A 295 -15.19 27.29 -9.41
N THR A 296 -14.74 26.20 -10.01
CA THR A 296 -15.28 25.64 -11.24
C THR A 296 -16.26 24.51 -11.00
N ASP A 297 -16.07 23.75 -9.91
CA ASP A 297 -16.93 22.64 -9.51
C ASP A 297 -16.72 22.29 -8.02
N SER A 298 -17.68 21.57 -7.42
CA SER A 298 -17.57 21.05 -6.05
C SER A 298 -18.25 19.69 -5.90
N VAL A 299 -17.65 18.81 -5.07
CA VAL A 299 -18.16 17.46 -4.80
C VAL A 299 -18.20 17.24 -3.30
N TYR A 300 -19.40 17.07 -2.75
CA TYR A 300 -19.60 16.74 -1.33
C TYR A 300 -19.39 15.24 -1.09
N LEU A 301 -18.47 14.88 -0.22
CA LEU A 301 -18.09 13.49 0.12
C LEU A 301 -18.45 13.10 1.57
N GLY A 302 -19.27 13.88 2.25
CA GLY A 302 -19.64 13.67 3.65
C GLY A 302 -18.70 14.40 4.60
N LEU A 303 -17.61 13.78 5.02
CA LEU A 303 -16.63 14.40 5.92
C LEU A 303 -15.91 15.59 5.26
N ASN A 304 -15.59 15.47 3.98
CA ASN A 304 -14.88 16.49 3.22
C ASN A 304 -15.69 16.93 2.00
N THR A 305 -15.49 18.19 1.58
CA THR A 305 -15.91 18.70 0.29
C THR A 305 -14.67 18.94 -0.56
N GLU A 306 -14.71 18.43 -1.79
CA GLU A 306 -13.66 18.66 -2.80
C GLU A 306 -14.10 19.81 -3.71
N TYR A 307 -13.26 20.84 -3.81
CA TYR A 307 -13.42 21.96 -4.71
C TYR A 307 -12.43 21.83 -5.87
N PHE A 308 -12.90 22.13 -7.06
CA PHE A 308 -12.06 22.32 -8.24
C PHE A 308 -11.98 23.80 -8.52
N ILE A 309 -10.75 24.35 -8.55
CA ILE A 309 -10.50 25.78 -8.58
C ILE A 309 -9.60 26.11 -9.77
N GLU A 310 -9.95 27.13 -10.53
CA GLU A 310 -9.09 27.73 -11.55
C GLU A 310 -8.30 28.85 -10.91
N THR A 311 -6.98 28.86 -11.12
CA THR A 311 -6.04 29.87 -10.63
C THR A 311 -5.19 30.39 -11.78
N GLY A 312 -4.33 31.39 -11.55
CA GLY A 312 -3.44 31.92 -12.56
C GLY A 312 -2.42 30.89 -13.10
N PHE A 313 -2.08 29.86 -12.31
CA PHE A 313 -1.07 28.85 -12.67
C PHE A 313 -1.65 27.43 -12.86
N ALA A 314 -2.93 27.22 -12.63
CA ALA A 314 -3.55 25.90 -12.80
C ALA A 314 -5.01 26.05 -13.23
N SER A 315 -5.37 25.40 -14.34
CA SER A 315 -6.75 25.39 -14.86
C SER A 315 -7.71 24.53 -14.03
N LYS A 316 -7.17 23.58 -13.26
CA LYS A 316 -7.97 22.69 -12.41
C LYS A 316 -7.15 22.24 -11.18
N LEU A 317 -7.23 23.06 -10.14
CA LEU A 317 -6.63 22.76 -8.85
C LEU A 317 -7.67 22.04 -7.97
N GLN A 318 -7.30 20.89 -7.40
CA GLN A 318 -8.15 20.18 -6.45
C GLN A 318 -7.80 20.63 -5.03
N VAL A 319 -8.79 21.06 -4.27
CA VAL A 319 -8.69 21.47 -2.87
C VAL A 319 -9.67 20.65 -2.06
N SER A 320 -9.27 20.15 -0.90
CA SER A 320 -10.12 19.38 -0.01
C SER A 320 -10.22 20.08 1.34
N GLU A 321 -11.44 20.38 1.77
CA GLU A 321 -11.73 20.99 3.07
C GLU A 321 -12.71 20.13 3.87
N GLU A 322 -12.66 20.22 5.19
CA GLU A 322 -13.67 19.60 6.04
C GLU A 322 -15.05 20.24 5.76
N SER A 323 -16.04 19.39 5.54
CA SER A 323 -17.40 19.86 5.22
C SER A 323 -18.04 20.52 6.42
N THR A 324 -18.58 21.73 6.23
CA THR A 324 -19.39 22.44 7.22
C THR A 324 -20.83 22.50 6.72
N PHE A 325 -21.78 22.62 7.67
CA PHE A 325 -23.20 22.72 7.30
C PHE A 325 -23.58 24.12 6.77
N GLU A 326 -22.75 25.13 7.07
CA GLU A 326 -23.10 26.55 6.88
C GLU A 326 -22.54 27.17 5.59
N GLU A 327 -21.56 26.55 4.92
CA GLU A 327 -20.89 27.13 3.74
C GLU A 327 -20.84 26.18 2.55
N ASP A 328 -21.74 26.34 1.60
CA ASP A 328 -21.62 25.76 0.27
C ASP A 328 -21.06 26.80 -0.71
N LEU A 329 -19.75 26.71 -0.98
CA LEU A 329 -19.17 27.47 -2.07
C LEU A 329 -19.65 26.90 -3.42
N LYS A 330 -20.09 27.81 -4.29
CA LYS A 330 -20.71 27.45 -5.58
C LYS A 330 -19.78 27.78 -6.74
N LYS A 331 -20.05 27.16 -7.86
CA LYS A 331 -19.40 27.49 -9.12
C LYS A 331 -19.51 29.02 -9.41
N GLY A 332 -18.36 29.63 -9.65
CA GLY A 332 -18.21 31.06 -9.92
C GLY A 332 -17.82 31.88 -8.68
N ASP A 333 -17.85 31.29 -7.47
CA ASP A 333 -17.39 31.99 -6.28
C ASP A 333 -15.87 32.20 -6.33
N ARG A 334 -15.44 33.36 -5.87
CA ARG A 334 -14.02 33.68 -5.74
C ARG A 334 -13.50 33.29 -4.38
N VAL A 335 -12.34 32.68 -4.36
CA VAL A 335 -11.63 32.27 -3.14
C VAL A 335 -10.19 32.74 -3.18
N ARG A 336 -9.60 32.92 -2.02
CA ARG A 336 -8.17 33.13 -1.86
C ARG A 336 -7.56 31.97 -1.11
N LEU A 337 -6.39 31.52 -1.56
CA LEU A 337 -5.72 30.36 -1.04
C LEU A 337 -4.28 30.71 -0.63
N ARG A 338 -3.78 29.95 0.34
CA ARG A 338 -2.36 29.84 0.63
C ARG A 338 -1.94 28.37 0.63
N ILE A 339 -0.66 28.12 0.34
CA ILE A 339 -0.08 26.79 0.33
C ILE A 339 0.63 26.53 1.66
N ASN A 340 0.43 25.34 2.24
CA ASN A 340 1.23 24.86 3.34
C ASN A 340 2.61 24.38 2.82
N THR A 341 3.58 25.26 2.85
CA THR A 341 4.93 25.03 2.30
C THR A 341 5.73 23.94 3.02
N GLN A 342 5.33 23.52 4.22
CA GLN A 342 6.02 22.48 4.98
C GLN A 342 5.73 21.06 4.47
N LYS A 343 4.66 20.89 3.67
CA LYS A 343 4.19 19.58 3.22
C LYS A 343 4.16 19.39 1.71
N LEU A 344 4.64 20.36 0.94
CA LEU A 344 4.78 20.18 -0.50
C LEU A 344 6.01 19.31 -0.82
N ASN A 345 5.97 18.68 -1.99
CA ASN A 345 7.11 17.97 -2.56
C ASN A 345 7.50 18.61 -3.90
N VAL A 346 8.76 18.52 -4.24
CA VAL A 346 9.29 19.09 -5.48
C VAL A 346 10.05 18.01 -6.23
N PHE A 347 9.64 17.74 -7.45
CA PHE A 347 10.28 16.74 -8.31
C PHE A 347 11.08 17.40 -9.42
N SER A 348 12.10 16.67 -9.91
CA SER A 348 12.76 17.00 -11.18
C SER A 348 11.73 17.06 -12.31
N GLU A 349 12.06 17.76 -13.41
CA GLU A 349 11.17 17.92 -14.58
C GLU A 349 10.66 16.59 -15.14
N ASP A 350 11.48 15.54 -15.10
CA ASP A 350 11.11 14.17 -15.51
C ASP A 350 10.30 13.40 -14.48
N GLY A 351 10.02 13.99 -13.32
CA GLY A 351 9.30 13.37 -12.20
C GLY A 351 10.02 12.21 -11.50
N SER A 352 11.24 11.90 -11.89
CA SER A 352 11.97 10.70 -11.44
C SER A 352 12.49 10.81 -10.02
N ARG A 353 12.72 12.03 -9.51
CA ARG A 353 13.39 12.25 -8.23
C ARG A 353 12.77 13.42 -7.44
N ASN A 354 12.55 13.20 -6.15
CA ASN A 354 12.21 14.26 -5.22
C ASN A 354 13.49 15.08 -4.87
N LEU A 355 13.41 16.39 -5.04
CA LEU A 355 14.54 17.31 -4.83
C LEU A 355 14.69 17.74 -3.36
N ILE A 356 13.69 17.48 -2.51
CA ILE A 356 13.75 17.80 -1.08
C ILE A 356 14.58 16.73 -0.35
N LYS A 357 15.57 17.18 0.42
CA LYS A 357 16.47 16.29 1.18
C LYS A 357 15.70 15.44 2.22
N GLY A 358 16.15 14.21 2.43
CA GLY A 358 15.60 13.28 3.43
C GLY A 358 14.51 12.35 2.89
N VAL A 359 14.35 12.31 1.57
CA VAL A 359 13.55 11.29 0.89
C VAL A 359 14.44 10.09 0.54
N SER A 360 14.07 8.90 1.01
CA SER A 360 14.75 7.66 0.61
C SER A 360 14.28 7.26 -0.78
N HIS A 361 15.20 7.29 -1.74
CA HIS A 361 14.96 6.68 -3.05
C HIS A 361 15.07 5.16 -2.91
N GLY A 362 14.22 4.41 -3.61
CA GLY A 362 14.31 2.95 -3.69
C GLY A 362 15.67 2.55 -4.24
N ALA A 363 16.25 1.49 -3.69
CA ALA A 363 17.54 0.91 -4.11
C ALA A 363 17.37 0.10 -5.39
#